data_69d3ee8282f3e317ebc331956eb06c5b
#
_entry.id   69d3ee8282f3e317ebc331956eb06c5b
#
_cell.length_a   1.000
_cell.length_b   1.000
_cell.length_c   1.000
_cell.angle_alpha   90.00
_cell.angle_beta   90.00
_cell.angle_gamma   90.00
#
_symmetry.space_group_name_H-M   'P 1'
#
loop_
_entity.id
_entity.type
_entity.pdbx_description
1 polymer ?
#
loop_
_entity_poly.entity_id
_entity_poly.type
_entity_poly.pdbx_seq_one_letter_code
_entity_poly.pdbx_strand_id
1 'polypeptide(L)'
;MAVPMSDGRSLPGPPVAYDTELERIEIELLLEAVFRHYGFDFRSYAFASIRRRLWKRAEGEGLPTISALAARILHDHDAMERLLLDLSVNVTAMFRDPEFYQEFRTRVVPLLRTYPFIRIWHAGCSTGEEVFSMAILLEEEGLYDRARLYATDINDVVLQRARQGIFPLDRMQEYTENYIRAGGRRSFSEYYTAKYDGAIFKPELTRNIVFSQHNLVTDRSFSEFHVIFCRNVLIYFDKTLQNRVHSLFYDSLVMFGVLALGSKESLKFSQYEPCYEKLSPGEKIYRKVR
;
A
#
# COMPACT_ATOMS: atom_id res chain seq x y z
N MET A 1 -29.43 42.59 26.06
CA MET A 1 -27.95 42.71 25.96
C MET A 1 -27.44 41.38 25.43
N ALA A 2 -27.13 41.34 24.16
CA ALA A 2 -26.56 40.15 23.50
C ALA A 2 -25.04 40.30 23.46
N VAL A 3 -24.32 39.28 23.90
CA VAL A 3 -22.85 39.18 23.81
C VAL A 3 -22.53 38.57 22.45
N PRO A 4 -21.64 39.17 21.65
CA PRO A 4 -21.27 38.59 20.36
C PRO A 4 -20.24 37.45 20.59
N MET A 5 -20.56 36.25 20.09
CA MET A 5 -19.59 35.19 19.86
C MET A 5 -18.84 35.47 18.54
N SER A 6 -17.60 35.90 18.66
CA SER A 6 -16.65 35.88 17.57
C SER A 6 -15.35 35.28 18.09
N ASP A 7 -15.01 34.10 17.66
CA ASP A 7 -13.61 33.71 17.48
C ASP A 7 -13.51 32.64 16.40
N GLY A 8 -13.59 33.13 15.16
CA GLY A 8 -13.08 32.42 14.03
C GLY A 8 -11.54 32.45 14.08
N ARG A 9 -10.93 31.50 14.74
CA ARG A 9 -9.49 31.28 14.57
C ARG A 9 -9.27 30.67 13.19
N SER A 10 -8.91 31.55 12.25
CA SER A 10 -8.29 31.13 11.00
C SER A 10 -7.06 30.29 11.35
N LEU A 11 -6.96 29.09 10.80
CA LEU A 11 -5.75 28.26 10.85
C LEU A 11 -4.57 29.12 10.35
N PRO A 12 -3.43 29.13 11.03
CA PRO A 12 -2.27 29.84 10.56
C PRO A 12 -1.88 29.24 9.20
N GLY A 13 -1.90 30.09 8.18
CA GLY A 13 -1.31 29.78 6.88
C GLY A 13 0.19 29.50 7.03
N PRO A 14 0.84 28.91 6.02
CA PRO A 14 2.27 28.62 6.09
C PRO A 14 3.04 29.91 6.48
N PRO A 15 4.06 29.78 7.36
CA PRO A 15 4.82 30.93 7.79
C PRO A 15 5.42 31.64 6.59
N VAL A 16 5.50 32.96 6.69
CA VAL A 16 6.07 33.94 5.77
C VAL A 16 7.18 33.31 4.92
N ALA A 17 6.98 33.34 3.58
CA ALA A 17 7.96 33.06 2.51
C ALA A 17 9.18 32.24 2.97
N TYR A 18 8.97 30.94 3.15
CA TYR A 18 10.10 30.01 3.32
C TYR A 18 10.91 30.06 2.02
N ASP A 19 12.22 30.30 2.12
CA ASP A 19 13.11 30.20 0.98
C ASP A 19 12.98 28.79 0.39
N THR A 20 12.48 28.69 -0.84
CA THR A 20 12.19 27.44 -1.51
C THR A 20 13.44 26.59 -1.71
N GLU A 21 14.61 27.22 -1.81
CA GLU A 21 15.89 26.52 -1.92
C GLU A 21 16.34 25.97 -0.57
N LEU A 22 16.24 26.76 0.49
CA LEU A 22 16.52 26.30 1.85
C LEU A 22 15.58 25.13 2.25
N GLU A 23 14.30 25.23 1.98
CA GLU A 23 13.33 24.17 2.22
C GLU A 23 13.73 22.86 1.54
N ARG A 24 14.17 22.96 0.29
CA ARG A 24 14.62 21.80 -0.47
C ARG A 24 15.84 21.15 0.17
N ILE A 25 16.83 21.96 0.56
CA ILE A 25 18.04 21.48 1.25
C ILE A 25 17.67 20.77 2.56
N GLU A 26 16.80 21.37 3.37
CA GLU A 26 16.38 20.77 4.65
C GLU A 26 15.67 19.42 4.43
N ILE A 27 14.80 19.32 3.42
CA ILE A 27 14.11 18.08 3.07
C ILE A 27 15.12 17.01 2.63
N GLU A 28 16.05 17.35 1.72
CA GLU A 28 17.07 16.43 1.22
C GLU A 28 17.96 15.91 2.37
N LEU A 29 18.39 16.79 3.29
CA LEU A 29 19.18 16.44 4.47
C LEU A 29 18.39 15.53 5.43
N LEU A 30 17.11 15.82 5.67
CA LEU A 30 16.25 14.97 6.51
C LEU A 30 16.12 13.57 5.90
N LEU A 31 15.82 13.47 4.60
CA LEU A 31 15.66 12.17 3.94
C LEU A 31 16.97 11.37 3.93
N GLU A 32 18.11 12.03 3.72
CA GLU A 32 19.43 11.40 3.80
C GLU A 32 19.72 10.89 5.24
N ALA A 33 19.39 11.69 6.26
CA ALA A 33 19.57 11.31 7.64
C ALA A 33 18.68 10.10 8.03
N VAL A 34 17.41 10.11 7.60
CA VAL A 34 16.49 8.98 7.80
C VAL A 34 17.03 7.72 7.12
N PHE A 35 17.53 7.82 5.89
CA PHE A 35 18.11 6.68 5.20
C PHE A 35 19.33 6.12 5.94
N ARG A 36 20.28 6.98 6.33
CA ARG A 36 21.52 6.51 7.00
C ARG A 36 21.29 5.95 8.38
N HIS A 37 20.37 6.53 9.13
CA HIS A 37 20.15 6.15 10.54
C HIS A 37 19.16 4.99 10.69
N TYR A 38 18.09 4.99 9.90
CA TYR A 38 16.99 4.03 10.01
C TYR A 38 16.89 3.05 8.84
N GLY A 39 17.60 3.28 7.73
CA GLY A 39 17.55 2.43 6.55
C GLY A 39 16.34 2.66 5.64
N PHE A 40 15.45 3.59 5.96
CA PHE A 40 14.28 3.91 5.13
C PHE A 40 14.63 4.88 4.02
N ASP A 41 14.56 4.45 2.76
CA ASP A 41 14.91 5.26 1.60
C ASP A 41 13.68 5.91 0.94
N PHE A 42 13.47 7.19 1.23
CA PHE A 42 12.41 8.03 0.63
C PHE A 42 12.96 9.06 -0.35
N ARG A 43 14.25 9.04 -0.67
CA ARG A 43 14.93 10.09 -1.49
C ARG A 43 14.42 10.14 -2.92
N SER A 44 13.97 9.02 -3.47
CA SER A 44 13.38 8.90 -4.81
C SER A 44 11.84 8.90 -4.82
N TYR A 45 11.23 9.39 -3.75
CA TYR A 45 9.79 9.63 -3.75
C TYR A 45 9.47 10.96 -4.43
N ALA A 46 8.24 11.10 -4.95
CA ALA A 46 7.78 12.35 -5.56
C ALA A 46 7.88 13.53 -4.58
N PHE A 47 8.75 14.48 -4.86
CA PHE A 47 9.12 15.59 -3.97
C PHE A 47 7.91 16.34 -3.40
N ALA A 48 6.93 16.68 -4.25
CA ALA A 48 5.71 17.38 -3.80
C ALA A 48 4.91 16.57 -2.78
N SER A 49 4.93 15.24 -2.87
CA SER A 49 4.26 14.34 -1.93
C SER A 49 4.99 14.32 -0.58
N ILE A 50 6.31 14.17 -0.61
CA ILE A 50 7.17 14.21 0.58
C ILE A 50 7.03 15.55 1.30
N ARG A 51 7.24 16.66 0.58
CA ARG A 51 7.15 18.03 1.08
C ARG A 51 5.87 18.24 1.91
N ARG A 52 4.71 17.93 1.30
CA ARG A 52 3.40 18.10 1.97
C ARG A 52 3.29 17.32 3.28
N ARG A 53 3.85 16.11 3.34
CA ARG A 53 3.75 15.24 4.52
C ARG A 53 4.71 15.63 5.61
N LEU A 54 5.93 16.04 5.24
CA LEU A 54 6.89 16.55 6.21
C LEU A 54 6.37 17.81 6.89
N TRP A 55 5.78 18.75 6.14
CA TRP A 55 5.15 19.93 6.73
C TRP A 55 3.97 19.58 7.62
N LYS A 56 3.09 18.68 7.18
CA LYS A 56 1.98 18.21 8.02
C LYS A 56 2.48 17.62 9.33
N ARG A 57 3.60 16.88 9.30
CA ARG A 57 4.21 16.32 10.51
C ARG A 57 4.82 17.41 11.38
N ALA A 58 5.58 18.32 10.82
CA ALA A 58 6.17 19.45 11.54
C ALA A 58 5.10 20.30 12.25
N GLU A 59 4.02 20.64 11.55
CA GLU A 59 2.86 21.34 12.13
C GLU A 59 2.22 20.55 13.26
N GLY A 60 1.99 19.25 13.06
CA GLY A 60 1.39 18.37 14.07
C GLY A 60 2.24 18.20 15.34
N GLU A 61 3.55 18.45 15.25
CA GLU A 61 4.48 18.42 16.38
C GLU A 61 4.84 19.84 16.90
N GLY A 62 4.23 20.88 16.32
CA GLY A 62 4.48 22.27 16.70
C GLY A 62 5.89 22.78 16.37
N LEU A 63 6.50 22.22 15.33
CA LEU A 63 7.88 22.53 14.92
C LEU A 63 7.90 23.58 13.80
N PRO A 64 8.75 24.62 13.88
CA PRO A 64 8.74 25.74 12.95
C PRO A 64 9.48 25.49 11.64
N THR A 65 10.34 24.47 11.56
CA THR A 65 11.20 24.19 10.41
C THR A 65 11.33 22.69 10.14
N ILE A 66 11.72 22.33 8.94
CA ILE A 66 12.04 20.94 8.58
C ILE A 66 13.33 20.47 9.29
N SER A 67 14.28 21.37 9.53
CA SER A 67 15.48 21.05 10.34
C SER A 67 15.13 20.72 11.79
N ALA A 68 14.16 21.42 12.41
CA ALA A 68 13.67 21.08 13.74
C ALA A 68 13.00 19.69 13.74
N LEU A 69 12.24 19.36 12.69
CA LEU A 69 11.66 18.03 12.51
C LEU A 69 12.76 16.96 12.34
N ALA A 70 13.80 17.24 11.58
CA ALA A 70 14.93 16.33 11.41
C ALA A 70 15.62 16.02 12.74
N ALA A 71 15.90 17.04 13.56
CA ALA A 71 16.48 16.88 14.89
C ALA A 71 15.56 16.02 15.77
N ARG A 72 14.24 16.28 15.75
CA ARG A 72 13.26 15.50 16.52
C ARG A 72 13.27 14.03 16.10
N ILE A 73 13.22 13.73 14.82
CA ILE A 73 13.17 12.37 14.28
C ILE A 73 14.44 11.58 14.61
N LEU A 74 15.62 12.20 14.53
CA LEU A 74 16.90 11.53 14.78
C LEU A 74 17.10 11.16 16.27
N HIS A 75 16.44 11.83 17.18
CA HIS A 75 16.62 11.64 18.63
C HIS A 75 15.38 11.06 19.34
N ASP A 76 14.28 10.83 18.63
CA ASP A 76 13.05 10.29 19.18
C ASP A 76 12.48 9.22 18.21
N HIS A 77 12.58 7.95 18.63
CA HIS A 77 12.11 6.80 17.83
C HIS A 77 10.60 6.86 17.55
N ASP A 78 9.80 7.30 18.51
CA ASP A 78 8.36 7.43 18.35
C ASP A 78 8.02 8.51 17.30
N ALA A 79 8.81 9.60 17.23
CA ALA A 79 8.66 10.60 16.17
C ALA A 79 8.97 10.03 14.79
N MET A 80 9.97 9.14 14.68
CA MET A 80 10.25 8.44 13.43
C MET A 80 9.11 7.49 13.03
N GLU A 81 8.55 6.73 13.96
CA GLU A 81 7.39 5.87 13.67
C GLU A 81 6.18 6.69 13.17
N ARG A 82 5.90 7.82 13.83
CA ARG A 82 4.83 8.74 13.39
C ARG A 82 5.11 9.30 11.99
N LEU A 83 6.36 9.66 11.69
CA LEU A 83 6.75 10.09 10.35
C LEU A 83 6.56 8.96 9.32
N LEU A 84 6.96 7.75 9.65
CA LEU A 84 6.81 6.58 8.77
C LEU A 84 5.33 6.32 8.44
N LEU A 85 4.43 6.50 9.41
CA LEU A 85 2.98 6.42 9.20
C LEU A 85 2.47 7.51 8.25
N ASP A 86 3.03 8.73 8.31
CA ASP A 86 2.63 9.81 7.40
C ASP A 86 3.23 9.64 5.99
N LEU A 87 4.44 9.11 5.89
CA LEU A 87 5.10 8.87 4.61
C LEU A 87 4.53 7.65 3.87
N SER A 88 4.13 6.61 4.61
CA SER A 88 3.36 5.49 4.08
C SER A 88 1.87 5.87 4.03
N VAL A 89 1.29 5.93 2.82
CA VAL A 89 -0.14 6.26 2.67
C VAL A 89 -0.98 5.02 2.93
N ASN A 90 -1.51 4.93 4.14
CA ASN A 90 -2.28 3.77 4.58
C ASN A 90 -3.80 3.92 4.31
N VAL A 91 -4.17 4.54 3.17
CA VAL A 91 -5.58 4.62 2.73
C VAL A 91 -5.87 3.43 1.84
N THR A 92 -6.51 2.44 2.40
CA THR A 92 -6.89 1.20 1.73
C THR A 92 -8.34 0.82 2.08
N ALA A 93 -8.93 -0.08 1.31
CA ALA A 93 -10.26 -0.62 1.55
C ALA A 93 -10.34 -2.06 1.04
N MET A 94 -11.19 -2.87 1.66
CA MET A 94 -11.47 -4.20 1.13
C MET A 94 -12.19 -4.09 -0.22
N PHE A 95 -11.78 -4.96 -1.14
CA PHE A 95 -12.28 -4.99 -2.52
C PHE A 95 -12.26 -3.63 -3.21
N ARG A 96 -11.23 -2.82 -2.90
CA ARG A 96 -10.99 -1.51 -3.53
C ARG A 96 -10.90 -1.65 -5.04
N ASP A 97 -11.63 -0.80 -5.78
CA ASP A 97 -11.86 -0.90 -7.23
C ASP A 97 -12.50 -2.26 -7.58
N PRO A 98 -13.79 -2.48 -7.25
CA PRO A 98 -14.46 -3.80 -7.34
C PRO A 98 -14.39 -4.43 -8.73
N GLU A 99 -14.39 -3.63 -9.78
CA GLU A 99 -14.27 -4.05 -11.19
C GLU A 99 -12.96 -4.81 -11.43
N PHE A 100 -11.88 -4.42 -10.72
CA PHE A 100 -10.60 -5.13 -10.76
C PHE A 100 -10.75 -6.59 -10.30
N TYR A 101 -11.48 -6.84 -9.20
CA TYR A 101 -11.69 -8.20 -8.69
C TYR A 101 -12.59 -9.03 -9.61
N GLN A 102 -13.56 -8.42 -10.29
CA GLN A 102 -14.37 -9.11 -11.32
C GLN A 102 -13.49 -9.56 -12.48
N GLU A 103 -12.64 -8.66 -13.01
CA GLU A 103 -11.69 -9.00 -14.08
C GLU A 103 -10.66 -10.04 -13.61
N PHE A 104 -10.20 -9.97 -12.37
CA PHE A 104 -9.30 -10.97 -11.79
C PHE A 104 -9.97 -12.35 -11.73
N ARG A 105 -11.23 -12.43 -11.27
CA ARG A 105 -11.99 -13.68 -11.27
C ARG A 105 -12.12 -14.26 -12.68
N THR A 106 -12.42 -13.42 -13.66
CA THR A 106 -12.69 -13.85 -15.04
C THR A 106 -11.42 -14.22 -15.80
N ARG A 107 -10.33 -13.47 -15.62
CA ARG A 107 -9.13 -13.58 -16.45
C ARG A 107 -7.98 -14.32 -15.77
N VAL A 108 -7.81 -14.17 -14.46
CA VAL A 108 -6.65 -14.69 -13.74
C VAL A 108 -6.96 -15.99 -13.02
N VAL A 109 -8.12 -16.10 -12.37
CA VAL A 109 -8.51 -17.33 -11.66
C VAL A 109 -8.45 -18.59 -12.55
N PRO A 110 -8.92 -18.59 -13.83
CA PRO A 110 -8.76 -19.75 -14.71
C PRO A 110 -7.28 -20.15 -14.92
N LEU A 111 -6.38 -19.18 -15.02
CA LEU A 111 -4.94 -19.45 -15.14
C LEU A 111 -4.40 -20.06 -13.82
N LEU A 112 -4.81 -19.52 -12.66
CA LEU A 112 -4.38 -20.04 -11.37
C LEU A 112 -4.85 -21.47 -11.12
N ARG A 113 -5.97 -21.87 -11.70
CA ARG A 113 -6.47 -23.26 -11.60
C ARG A 113 -5.53 -24.31 -12.20
N THR A 114 -4.67 -23.91 -13.13
CA THR A 114 -3.70 -24.79 -13.79
C THR A 114 -2.46 -25.08 -12.93
N TYR A 115 -2.21 -24.28 -11.89
CA TYR A 115 -1.05 -24.48 -11.02
C TYR A 115 -1.40 -25.38 -9.83
N PRO A 116 -0.54 -26.34 -9.48
CA PRO A 116 -0.76 -27.19 -8.29
C PRO A 116 -0.55 -26.43 -6.98
N PHE A 117 0.27 -25.40 -6.99
CA PHE A 117 0.54 -24.51 -5.88
C PHE A 117 0.65 -23.06 -6.37
N ILE A 118 0.08 -22.12 -5.62
CA ILE A 118 -0.02 -20.72 -6.01
C ILE A 118 0.72 -19.85 -4.99
N ARG A 119 1.63 -18.99 -5.46
CA ARG A 119 2.29 -17.96 -4.65
C ARG A 119 1.86 -16.59 -5.15
N ILE A 120 1.32 -15.79 -4.23
CA ILE A 120 0.84 -14.42 -4.51
C ILE A 120 1.60 -13.47 -3.61
N TRP A 121 2.10 -12.38 -4.17
CA TRP A 121 2.77 -11.33 -3.43
C TRP A 121 1.94 -10.04 -3.47
N HIS A 122 1.58 -9.52 -2.30
CA HIS A 122 1.00 -8.21 -2.09
C HIS A 122 2.12 -7.26 -1.65
N ALA A 123 2.64 -6.45 -2.56
CA ALA A 123 3.74 -5.51 -2.36
C ALA A 123 3.18 -4.13 -1.96
N GLY A 124 3.42 -3.71 -0.73
CA GLY A 124 2.79 -2.54 -0.13
C GLY A 124 1.38 -2.84 0.39
N CYS A 125 1.24 -3.88 1.23
CA CYS A 125 -0.05 -4.40 1.68
C CYS A 125 -0.76 -3.50 2.71
N SER A 126 -0.10 -2.50 3.28
CA SER A 126 -0.65 -1.62 4.29
C SER A 126 -1.30 -2.38 5.47
N THR A 127 -2.49 -2.03 5.88
CA THR A 127 -3.25 -2.66 6.97
C THR A 127 -3.95 -3.97 6.58
N GLY A 128 -3.72 -4.48 5.36
CA GLY A 128 -4.07 -5.84 4.96
C GLY A 128 -5.38 -6.00 4.21
N GLU A 129 -6.16 -4.96 3.98
CA GLU A 129 -7.49 -5.06 3.35
C GLU A 129 -7.46 -5.75 1.99
N GLU A 130 -6.45 -5.48 1.15
CA GLU A 130 -6.28 -6.14 -0.15
C GLU A 130 -5.95 -7.63 0.01
N VAL A 131 -5.12 -7.96 0.98
CA VAL A 131 -4.71 -9.35 1.25
C VAL A 131 -5.89 -10.19 1.72
N PHE A 132 -6.71 -9.65 2.64
CA PHE A 132 -7.93 -10.33 3.10
C PHE A 132 -8.96 -10.43 1.98
N SER A 133 -9.11 -9.42 1.14
CA SER A 133 -9.98 -9.49 -0.05
C SER A 133 -9.57 -10.62 -0.98
N MET A 134 -8.25 -10.80 -1.19
CA MET A 134 -7.74 -11.89 -2.01
C MET A 134 -7.91 -13.25 -1.34
N ALA A 135 -7.70 -13.36 -0.02
CA ALA A 135 -7.94 -14.58 0.72
C ALA A 135 -9.40 -15.06 0.59
N ILE A 136 -10.36 -14.13 0.74
CA ILE A 136 -11.79 -14.40 0.56
C ILE A 136 -12.08 -14.86 -0.89
N LEU A 137 -11.55 -14.12 -1.89
CA LEU A 137 -11.74 -14.46 -3.30
C LEU A 137 -11.22 -15.88 -3.59
N LEU A 138 -10.02 -16.20 -3.13
CA LEU A 138 -9.42 -17.54 -3.34
C LEU A 138 -10.18 -18.65 -2.63
N GLU A 139 -10.75 -18.37 -1.44
CA GLU A 139 -11.61 -19.34 -0.73
C GLU A 139 -12.89 -19.62 -1.53
N GLU A 140 -13.57 -18.57 -2.03
CA GLU A 140 -14.76 -18.73 -2.87
C GLU A 140 -14.49 -19.45 -4.19
N GLU A 141 -13.27 -19.30 -4.74
CA GLU A 141 -12.85 -19.99 -5.96
C GLU A 141 -12.28 -21.41 -5.71
N GLY A 142 -12.20 -21.85 -4.45
CA GLY A 142 -11.66 -23.16 -4.08
C GLY A 142 -10.14 -23.28 -4.34
N LEU A 143 -9.42 -22.18 -4.25
CA LEU A 143 -7.97 -22.10 -4.51
C LEU A 143 -7.15 -21.84 -3.25
N TYR A 144 -7.79 -21.45 -2.12
CA TYR A 144 -7.09 -20.95 -0.95
C TYR A 144 -6.17 -22.01 -0.31
N ASP A 145 -6.57 -23.28 -0.27
CA ASP A 145 -5.79 -24.36 0.35
C ASP A 145 -4.45 -24.62 -0.33
N ARG A 146 -4.34 -24.32 -1.61
CA ARG A 146 -3.11 -24.43 -2.40
C ARG A 146 -2.45 -23.10 -2.70
N ALA A 147 -2.89 -22.03 -2.06
CA ALA A 147 -2.33 -20.69 -2.20
C ALA A 147 -1.54 -20.29 -0.96
N ARG A 148 -0.42 -19.58 -1.18
CA ARG A 148 0.32 -18.87 -0.15
C ARG A 148 0.41 -17.40 -0.54
N LEU A 149 -0.08 -16.53 0.33
CA LEU A 149 -0.07 -15.09 0.16
C LEU A 149 1.09 -14.50 0.97
N TYR A 150 1.90 -13.69 0.33
CA TYR A 150 2.99 -12.93 0.97
C TYR A 150 2.59 -11.47 0.97
N ALA A 151 2.37 -10.95 2.16
CA ALA A 151 1.94 -9.57 2.39
C ALA A 151 3.11 -8.77 2.94
N THR A 152 3.62 -7.83 2.18
CA THR A 152 4.79 -7.06 2.61
C THR A 152 4.53 -5.56 2.58
N ASP A 153 5.12 -4.87 3.53
CA ASP A 153 5.14 -3.41 3.61
C ASP A 153 6.47 -2.94 4.21
N ILE A 154 6.84 -1.70 3.99
CA ILE A 154 8.01 -1.09 4.61
C ILE A 154 7.76 -0.78 6.10
N ASN A 155 6.50 -0.57 6.47
CA ASN A 155 6.07 -0.13 7.79
C ASN A 155 5.59 -1.32 8.65
N ASP A 156 6.39 -1.70 9.66
CA ASP A 156 6.04 -2.81 10.55
C ASP A 156 4.79 -2.53 11.42
N VAL A 157 4.49 -1.27 11.74
CA VAL A 157 3.29 -0.91 12.51
C VAL A 157 2.01 -1.30 11.77
N VAL A 158 1.95 -1.06 10.44
CA VAL A 158 0.78 -1.47 9.65
C VAL A 158 0.75 -2.99 9.45
N LEU A 159 1.89 -3.65 9.34
CA LEU A 159 1.98 -5.11 9.27
C LEU A 159 1.47 -5.78 10.56
N GLN A 160 1.77 -5.20 11.72
CA GLN A 160 1.24 -5.70 12.99
C GLN A 160 -0.29 -5.59 13.04
N ARG A 161 -0.86 -4.48 12.56
CA ARG A 161 -2.32 -4.33 12.42
C ARG A 161 -2.90 -5.34 11.43
N ALA A 162 -2.27 -5.51 10.28
CA ALA A 162 -2.69 -6.49 9.28
C ALA A 162 -2.71 -7.92 9.82
N ARG A 163 -1.70 -8.31 10.62
CA ARG A 163 -1.63 -9.64 11.27
C ARG A 163 -2.79 -9.89 12.23
N GLN A 164 -3.30 -8.85 12.89
CA GLN A 164 -4.42 -8.99 13.82
C GLN A 164 -5.72 -9.36 13.12
N GLY A 165 -5.89 -8.99 11.83
CA GLY A 165 -7.10 -9.23 11.08
C GLY A 165 -8.33 -8.55 11.67
N ILE A 166 -8.14 -7.39 12.32
CA ILE A 166 -9.19 -6.60 12.95
C ILE A 166 -9.32 -5.29 12.19
N PHE A 167 -10.50 -5.02 11.68
CA PHE A 167 -10.79 -3.81 10.91
C PHE A 167 -11.90 -3.00 11.57
N PRO A 168 -11.92 -1.66 11.39
CA PRO A 168 -12.95 -0.80 11.97
C PRO A 168 -14.36 -1.21 11.53
N LEU A 169 -15.29 -1.31 12.47
CA LEU A 169 -16.65 -1.78 12.20
C LEU A 169 -17.44 -0.77 11.33
N ASP A 170 -17.15 0.52 11.47
CA ASP A 170 -17.74 1.60 10.67
C ASP A 170 -17.38 1.51 9.17
N ARG A 171 -16.31 0.79 8.81
CA ARG A 171 -15.93 0.55 7.42
C ARG A 171 -16.64 -0.64 6.78
N MET A 172 -17.33 -1.47 7.57
CA MET A 172 -17.91 -2.72 7.07
C MET A 172 -19.03 -2.50 6.06
N GLN A 173 -19.76 -1.39 6.12
CA GLN A 173 -20.77 -1.05 5.10
C GLN A 173 -20.09 -0.86 3.74
N GLU A 174 -19.08 0.00 3.64
CA GLU A 174 -18.30 0.24 2.42
C GLU A 174 -17.69 -1.06 1.89
N TYR A 175 -17.10 -1.86 2.78
CA TYR A 175 -16.46 -3.12 2.41
C TYR A 175 -17.47 -4.15 1.89
N THR A 176 -18.67 -4.20 2.45
CA THR A 176 -19.76 -5.07 1.98
C THR A 176 -20.24 -4.65 0.59
N GLU A 177 -20.44 -3.35 0.35
CA GLU A 177 -20.80 -2.83 -0.96
C GLU A 177 -19.76 -3.15 -2.03
N ASN A 178 -18.48 -2.94 -1.70
CA ASN A 178 -17.37 -3.28 -2.58
C ASN A 178 -17.30 -4.79 -2.86
N TYR A 179 -17.47 -5.63 -1.84
CA TYR A 179 -17.46 -7.09 -1.98
C TYR A 179 -18.58 -7.58 -2.91
N ILE A 180 -19.79 -7.06 -2.75
CA ILE A 180 -20.93 -7.40 -3.62
C ILE A 180 -20.61 -7.02 -5.07
N ARG A 181 -20.13 -5.79 -5.29
CA ARG A 181 -19.73 -5.31 -6.62
C ARG A 181 -18.56 -6.09 -7.20
N ALA A 182 -17.66 -6.60 -6.38
CA ALA A 182 -16.55 -7.47 -6.78
C ALA A 182 -16.97 -8.90 -7.17
N GLY A 183 -18.28 -9.20 -7.15
CA GLY A 183 -18.81 -10.53 -7.47
C GLY A 183 -18.68 -11.52 -6.33
N GLY A 184 -18.77 -11.05 -5.09
CA GLY A 184 -18.82 -11.90 -3.90
C GLY A 184 -19.98 -12.88 -3.93
N ARG A 185 -19.76 -14.10 -3.48
CA ARG A 185 -20.69 -15.24 -3.66
C ARG A 185 -21.47 -15.60 -2.39
N ARG A 186 -21.05 -15.06 -1.24
CA ARG A 186 -21.65 -15.35 0.08
C ARG A 186 -22.06 -14.06 0.77
N SER A 187 -22.60 -14.15 1.98
CA SER A 187 -22.74 -12.98 2.81
C SER A 187 -21.35 -12.53 3.33
N PHE A 188 -21.01 -11.26 3.16
CA PHE A 188 -19.71 -10.74 3.63
C PHE A 188 -19.55 -10.92 5.15
N SER A 189 -20.65 -10.86 5.90
CA SER A 189 -20.66 -11.09 7.35
C SER A 189 -20.26 -12.51 7.75
N GLU A 190 -20.21 -13.47 6.82
CA GLU A 190 -19.71 -14.82 7.12
C GLU A 190 -18.19 -14.85 7.36
N TYR A 191 -17.43 -13.84 6.92
CA TYR A 191 -15.98 -13.81 7.03
C TYR A 191 -15.46 -13.17 8.31
N TYR A 192 -16.31 -12.51 9.11
CA TYR A 192 -15.89 -11.84 10.34
C TYR A 192 -16.92 -11.97 11.46
N THR A 193 -16.50 -11.65 12.66
CA THR A 193 -17.37 -11.48 13.83
C THR A 193 -17.25 -10.05 14.32
N ALA A 194 -18.37 -9.35 14.45
CA ALA A 194 -18.41 -8.01 15.03
C ALA A 194 -18.23 -8.08 16.56
N LYS A 195 -17.27 -7.36 17.10
CA LYS A 195 -17.01 -7.29 18.53
C LYS A 195 -16.53 -5.88 18.90
N TYR A 196 -17.27 -5.21 19.80
CA TYR A 196 -17.04 -3.80 20.14
C TYR A 196 -17.10 -2.91 18.89
N ASP A 197 -16.04 -2.15 18.62
CA ASP A 197 -15.86 -1.28 17.47
C ASP A 197 -15.08 -1.94 16.30
N GLY A 198 -14.76 -3.24 16.42
CA GLY A 198 -13.96 -4.00 15.48
C GLY A 198 -14.72 -5.15 14.81
N ALA A 199 -14.39 -5.41 13.56
CA ALA A 199 -14.72 -6.63 12.81
C ALA A 199 -13.50 -7.54 12.82
N ILE A 200 -13.57 -8.66 13.53
CA ILE A 200 -12.50 -9.66 13.65
C ILE A 200 -12.70 -10.69 12.56
N PHE A 201 -11.80 -10.75 11.60
CA PHE A 201 -11.86 -11.72 10.52
C PHE A 201 -11.48 -13.13 11.00
N LYS A 202 -12.08 -14.12 10.39
CA LYS A 202 -11.89 -15.53 10.79
C LYS A 202 -10.43 -15.95 10.65
N PRO A 203 -9.86 -16.67 11.64
CA PRO A 203 -8.46 -17.13 11.61
C PRO A 203 -8.12 -17.99 10.40
N GLU A 204 -9.10 -18.70 9.85
CA GLU A 204 -8.94 -19.53 8.66
C GLU A 204 -8.47 -18.72 7.45
N LEU A 205 -8.83 -17.43 7.36
CA LEU A 205 -8.39 -16.54 6.30
C LEU A 205 -6.92 -16.11 6.44
N THR A 206 -6.33 -16.23 7.63
CA THR A 206 -4.93 -15.83 7.86
C THR A 206 -3.93 -16.99 7.77
N ARG A 207 -4.38 -18.24 7.82
CA ARG A 207 -3.52 -19.44 7.88
C ARG A 207 -2.49 -19.54 6.76
N ASN A 208 -2.82 -19.03 5.57
CA ASN A 208 -1.96 -19.06 4.39
C ASN A 208 -1.34 -17.69 4.06
N ILE A 209 -1.40 -16.70 4.96
CA ILE A 209 -0.80 -15.38 4.78
C ILE A 209 0.50 -15.31 5.57
N VAL A 210 1.56 -14.86 4.92
CA VAL A 210 2.86 -14.53 5.53
C VAL A 210 3.03 -13.04 5.48
N PHE A 211 3.09 -12.39 6.63
CA PHE A 211 3.38 -10.96 6.75
C PHE A 211 4.86 -10.75 7.04
N SER A 212 5.53 -9.92 6.26
CA SER A 212 6.96 -9.62 6.42
C SER A 212 7.27 -8.19 6.03
N GLN A 213 8.23 -7.59 6.69
CA GLN A 213 8.78 -6.31 6.25
C GLN A 213 9.58 -6.53 4.97
N HIS A 214 9.38 -5.65 3.99
CA HIS A 214 10.12 -5.62 2.72
C HIS A 214 10.11 -4.22 2.15
N ASN A 215 11.29 -3.75 1.79
CA ASN A 215 11.49 -2.44 1.19
C ASN A 215 11.67 -2.57 -0.32
N LEU A 216 10.68 -2.16 -1.10
CA LEU A 216 10.72 -2.21 -2.58
C LEU A 216 11.88 -1.40 -3.19
N VAL A 217 12.45 -0.46 -2.42
CA VAL A 217 13.55 0.40 -2.87
C VAL A 217 14.91 -0.28 -2.72
N THR A 218 15.12 -0.98 -1.62
CA THR A 218 16.45 -1.52 -1.24
C THR A 218 16.56 -3.02 -1.40
N ASP A 219 15.47 -3.76 -1.19
CA ASP A 219 15.52 -5.20 -1.12
C ASP A 219 15.44 -5.84 -2.51
N ARG A 220 15.81 -7.10 -2.56
CA ARG A 220 15.77 -7.92 -3.78
C ARG A 220 14.59 -8.87 -3.75
N SER A 221 14.39 -9.58 -4.86
CA SER A 221 13.44 -10.69 -4.93
C SER A 221 13.77 -11.75 -3.87
N PHE A 222 12.74 -12.23 -3.18
CA PHE A 222 12.89 -13.25 -2.13
C PHE A 222 12.18 -14.56 -2.48
N SER A 223 11.45 -14.60 -3.59
CA SER A 223 10.79 -15.79 -4.12
C SER A 223 10.34 -15.57 -5.57
N GLU A 224 9.83 -16.62 -6.20
CA GLU A 224 9.13 -16.54 -7.48
C GLU A 224 7.63 -16.61 -7.24
N PHE A 225 6.88 -15.72 -7.90
CA PHE A 225 5.43 -15.53 -7.70
C PHE A 225 4.65 -15.77 -8.98
N HIS A 226 3.45 -16.35 -8.83
CA HIS A 226 2.49 -16.50 -9.93
C HIS A 226 1.67 -15.23 -10.12
N VAL A 227 1.47 -14.46 -9.04
CA VAL A 227 0.83 -13.14 -9.09
C VAL A 227 1.57 -12.17 -8.17
N ILE A 228 1.78 -10.94 -8.64
CA ILE A 228 2.24 -9.82 -7.82
C ILE A 228 1.18 -8.72 -7.90
N PHE A 229 0.71 -8.28 -6.74
CA PHE A 229 -0.09 -7.08 -6.56
C PHE A 229 0.80 -5.94 -6.10
N CYS A 230 0.79 -4.83 -6.82
CA CYS A 230 1.37 -3.57 -6.38
C CYS A 230 0.41 -2.45 -6.79
N ARG A 231 -0.59 -2.19 -5.96
CA ARG A 231 -1.66 -1.27 -6.28
C ARG A 231 -1.64 -0.05 -5.37
N ASN A 232 -1.64 1.12 -5.99
CA ASN A 232 -1.61 2.41 -5.29
C ASN A 232 -0.33 2.65 -4.44
N VAL A 233 0.80 2.10 -4.88
CA VAL A 233 2.13 2.24 -4.26
C VAL A 233 3.06 3.04 -5.17
N LEU A 234 3.17 2.66 -6.45
CA LEU A 234 4.10 3.27 -7.41
C LEU A 234 3.79 4.74 -7.70
N ILE A 235 2.57 5.18 -7.43
CA ILE A 235 2.16 6.59 -7.57
C ILE A 235 2.94 7.56 -6.69
N TYR A 236 3.64 7.06 -5.68
CA TYR A 236 4.46 7.86 -4.77
C TYR A 236 5.93 7.93 -5.17
N PHE A 237 6.35 7.15 -6.16
CA PHE A 237 7.72 7.00 -6.61
C PHE A 237 8.00 7.87 -7.84
N ASP A 238 9.21 8.36 -7.97
CA ASP A 238 9.67 8.95 -9.21
C ASP A 238 9.87 7.88 -10.31
N LYS A 239 10.12 8.30 -11.54
CA LYS A 239 10.26 7.38 -12.67
C LYS A 239 11.44 6.43 -12.53
N THR A 240 12.53 6.87 -11.92
CA THR A 240 13.73 6.05 -11.72
C THR A 240 13.44 4.91 -10.78
N LEU A 241 12.77 5.22 -9.65
CA LEU A 241 12.39 4.21 -8.69
C LEU A 241 11.29 3.28 -9.22
N GLN A 242 10.30 3.81 -9.97
CA GLN A 242 9.30 2.98 -10.64
C GLN A 242 9.95 1.93 -11.55
N ASN A 243 10.94 2.31 -12.36
CA ASN A 243 11.66 1.38 -13.23
C ASN A 243 12.42 0.31 -12.45
N ARG A 244 13.05 0.67 -11.33
CA ARG A 244 13.72 -0.27 -10.44
C ARG A 244 12.73 -1.29 -9.84
N VAL A 245 11.57 -0.83 -9.40
CA VAL A 245 10.54 -1.72 -8.83
C VAL A 245 9.92 -2.59 -9.93
N HIS A 246 9.76 -2.10 -11.15
CA HIS A 246 9.36 -2.94 -12.28
C HIS A 246 10.38 -4.03 -12.60
N SER A 247 11.70 -3.74 -12.46
CA SER A 247 12.74 -4.77 -12.54
C SER A 247 12.56 -5.84 -11.47
N LEU A 248 12.39 -5.42 -10.22
CA LEU A 248 12.17 -6.33 -9.10
C LEU A 248 10.96 -7.26 -9.37
N PHE A 249 9.85 -6.72 -9.86
CA PHE A 249 8.67 -7.53 -10.16
C PHE A 249 8.88 -8.46 -11.34
N TYR A 250 9.59 -8.00 -12.39
CA TYR A 250 9.92 -8.85 -13.52
C TYR A 250 10.77 -10.04 -13.09
N ASP A 251 11.78 -9.82 -12.27
CA ASP A 251 12.68 -10.87 -11.76
C ASP A 251 11.97 -11.81 -10.77
N SER A 252 10.92 -11.32 -10.09
CA SER A 252 10.16 -12.07 -9.10
C SER A 252 8.96 -12.84 -9.68
N LEU A 253 8.56 -12.58 -10.92
CA LEU A 253 7.46 -13.30 -11.56
C LEU A 253 7.94 -14.52 -12.33
N VAL A 254 7.26 -15.65 -12.13
CA VAL A 254 7.41 -16.81 -13.01
C VAL A 254 7.02 -16.45 -14.46
N MET A 255 7.48 -17.22 -15.43
CA MET A 255 6.99 -17.10 -16.80
C MET A 255 5.47 -17.32 -16.82
N PHE A 256 4.75 -16.48 -17.53
CA PHE A 256 3.29 -16.40 -17.57
C PHE A 256 2.63 -15.96 -16.25
N GLY A 257 3.42 -15.52 -15.27
CA GLY A 257 2.94 -14.89 -14.04
C GLY A 257 2.25 -13.54 -14.32
N VAL A 258 1.41 -13.11 -13.39
CA VAL A 258 0.54 -11.94 -13.53
C VAL A 258 1.01 -10.80 -12.63
N LEU A 259 1.13 -9.60 -13.20
CA LEU A 259 1.33 -8.34 -12.48
C LEU A 259 0.04 -7.53 -12.47
N ALA A 260 -0.43 -7.18 -11.27
CA ALA A 260 -1.62 -6.37 -11.05
C ALA A 260 -1.22 -5.01 -10.45
N LEU A 261 -1.55 -3.94 -11.15
CA LEU A 261 -1.26 -2.56 -10.76
C LEU A 261 -2.54 -1.78 -10.45
N GLY A 262 -2.44 -0.67 -9.73
CA GLY A 262 -3.55 0.24 -9.49
C GLY A 262 -3.91 1.05 -10.75
N SER A 263 -5.13 1.60 -10.78
CA SER A 263 -5.69 2.28 -11.95
C SER A 263 -4.85 3.46 -12.47
N LYS A 264 -4.13 4.15 -11.56
CA LYS A 264 -3.25 5.29 -11.87
C LYS A 264 -1.79 4.89 -12.17
N GLU A 265 -1.48 3.60 -12.12
CA GLU A 265 -0.15 3.04 -12.35
C GLU A 265 -0.04 2.47 -13.76
N SER A 266 1.15 2.30 -14.26
CA SER A 266 1.34 1.84 -15.63
C SER A 266 2.74 1.27 -15.87
N LEU A 267 2.82 0.22 -16.69
CA LEU A 267 4.07 -0.27 -17.28
C LEU A 267 4.53 0.56 -18.49
N LYS A 268 3.68 1.47 -19.00
CA LYS A 268 3.99 2.27 -20.20
C LYS A 268 5.28 3.06 -20.00
N PHE A 269 6.10 3.06 -21.04
CA PHE A 269 7.43 3.71 -21.06
C PHE A 269 8.48 3.09 -20.11
N SER A 270 8.20 1.97 -19.48
CA SER A 270 9.23 1.17 -18.82
C SER A 270 9.90 0.24 -19.84
N GLN A 271 11.16 -0.15 -19.57
CA GLN A 271 11.86 -1.13 -20.41
C GLN A 271 11.19 -2.53 -20.40
N TYR A 272 10.31 -2.78 -19.45
CA TYR A 272 9.59 -4.05 -19.29
C TYR A 272 8.25 -4.09 -20.01
N GLU A 273 7.73 -2.97 -20.52
CA GLU A 273 6.46 -2.95 -21.27
C GLU A 273 6.37 -4.03 -22.34
N PRO A 274 7.40 -4.26 -23.19
CA PRO A 274 7.37 -5.30 -24.22
C PRO A 274 7.40 -6.74 -23.67
N CYS A 275 7.68 -6.91 -22.39
CA CYS A 275 7.75 -8.22 -21.72
C CYS A 275 6.41 -8.69 -21.18
N TYR A 276 5.38 -7.85 -21.28
CA TYR A 276 4.06 -8.14 -20.75
C TYR A 276 2.98 -7.97 -21.80
N GLU A 277 1.96 -8.80 -21.74
CA GLU A 277 0.69 -8.60 -22.44
C GLU A 277 -0.40 -8.16 -21.45
N LYS A 278 -1.30 -7.30 -21.88
CA LYS A 278 -2.42 -6.84 -21.08
C LYS A 278 -3.55 -7.86 -21.13
N LEU A 279 -3.97 -8.41 -19.98
CA LEU A 279 -5.05 -9.40 -19.91
C LEU A 279 -6.44 -8.76 -19.85
N SER A 280 -6.59 -7.58 -19.26
CA SER A 280 -7.86 -6.88 -19.11
C SER A 280 -7.87 -5.59 -19.93
N PRO A 281 -8.92 -5.27 -20.69
CA PRO A 281 -9.05 -3.99 -21.40
C PRO A 281 -9.16 -2.79 -20.44
N GLY A 282 -9.93 -2.92 -19.34
CA GLY A 282 -10.19 -1.86 -18.37
C GLY A 282 -9.10 -1.77 -17.30
N GLU A 283 -8.75 -2.91 -16.71
CA GLU A 283 -7.89 -2.98 -15.55
C GLU A 283 -6.40 -3.12 -15.91
N LYS A 284 -5.54 -2.81 -14.95
CA LYS A 284 -4.08 -2.88 -15.09
C LYS A 284 -3.57 -4.27 -14.68
N ILE A 285 -4.03 -5.29 -15.38
CA ILE A 285 -3.65 -6.70 -15.19
C ILE A 285 -2.83 -7.13 -16.40
N TYR A 286 -1.60 -7.55 -16.13
CA TYR A 286 -0.61 -7.87 -17.16
C TYR A 286 -0.05 -9.28 -16.94
N ARG A 287 0.21 -10.03 -18.02
CA ARG A 287 0.87 -11.34 -17.98
C ARG A 287 2.27 -11.23 -18.54
N LYS A 288 3.28 -11.74 -17.82
CA LYS A 288 4.65 -11.84 -18.30
C LYS A 288 4.72 -12.85 -19.45
N VAL A 289 5.29 -12.45 -20.59
CA VAL A 289 5.38 -13.27 -21.82
C VAL A 289 6.80 -13.42 -22.35
N ARG A 290 7.74 -12.70 -21.77
CA ARG A 290 9.18 -12.78 -22.09
C ARG A 290 10.01 -12.61 -20.85
#